data_fa1919d2f619c4b383fbf2b8bb09c3b2
#
_entry.id   fa1919d2f619c4b383fbf2b8bb09c3b2
#
_cell.length_a   1.000
_cell.length_b   1.000
_cell.length_c   1.000
_cell.angle_alpha   90.00
_cell.angle_beta   90.00
_cell.angle_gamma   90.00
#
_symmetry.space_group_name_H-M   'P 1'
#
loop_
_entity.id
_entity.type
_entity.pdbx_description
1 polymer ?
#
loop_
_entity_poly.entity_id
_entity_poly.type
_entity_poly.pdbx_seq_one_letter_code
_entity_poly.pdbx_strand_id
1 'polypeptide(L)'
;MNALTQPIRVILNTREPGFRARNWLAHIALFVLAAGDSLRYSIGWWGWGVVLVGLLGFTIYFFIREEPKRIIKQVPWPLAFLLLLMPVSVIYSNYQMFTAIAAFAQWATTLFALFLAVTFSWRHLLRIFGNVLRVILGASLVFEFIAAAIVRGPIAPIFKNYEGDTPPASAFYWTRGHLFDGERIQGIVGNSNLLAYLALLGITVFAIEFVVSSTPKWLTATSFVTAIGMLWLSKSAGVGFAAIAVGVAAIVALIVEGKDRDLRHRIYRWVWAGAGLVASVVLLFRAEVFAFFGKT
;
A
#
# COMPACT_ATOMS: atom_id res chain seq x y z
N MET A 1 -7.27 34.83 12.52
CA MET A 1 -6.48 33.74 11.96
C MET A 1 -6.91 32.39 12.55
N ASN A 2 -8.21 32.00 12.46
CA ASN A 2 -8.73 30.78 13.11
C ASN A 2 -9.79 30.03 12.26
N ALA A 3 -9.72 30.13 10.93
CA ALA A 3 -10.70 29.48 10.03
C ALA A 3 -10.16 28.24 9.29
N LEU A 4 -8.91 27.81 9.53
CA LEU A 4 -8.27 26.74 8.76
C LEU A 4 -8.12 25.39 9.50
N THR A 5 -8.64 25.26 10.72
CA THR A 5 -8.41 24.06 11.56
C THR A 5 -9.69 23.35 12.02
N GLN A 6 -10.84 23.57 11.40
CA GLN A 6 -11.96 22.68 11.65
C GLN A 6 -11.81 21.44 10.75
N PRO A 7 -11.50 20.25 11.31
CA PRO A 7 -11.53 19.02 10.53
C PRO A 7 -12.95 18.83 10.02
N ILE A 8 -13.08 18.49 8.73
CA ILE A 8 -14.35 18.10 8.11
C ILE A 8 -14.89 16.91 8.91
N ARG A 9 -15.73 17.17 9.88
CA ARG A 9 -16.48 16.11 10.55
C ARG A 9 -17.70 15.77 9.70
N VAL A 10 -17.50 15.08 8.60
CA VAL A 10 -18.54 14.20 8.09
C VAL A 10 -18.48 12.94 8.97
N ILE A 11 -19.03 13.03 10.16
CA ILE A 11 -19.33 11.84 10.96
C ILE A 11 -20.52 11.20 10.27
N LEU A 12 -20.28 10.34 9.28
CA LEU A 12 -21.34 9.48 8.78
C LEU A 12 -21.85 8.67 9.97
N ASN A 13 -23.08 8.97 10.33
CA ASN A 13 -23.80 8.18 11.32
C ASN A 13 -23.88 6.74 10.77
N THR A 14 -23.39 5.74 11.50
CA THR A 14 -23.46 4.32 11.09
C THR A 14 -24.89 3.84 10.81
N ARG A 15 -25.90 4.63 11.13
CA ARG A 15 -27.31 4.40 10.86
C ARG A 15 -27.79 4.97 9.52
N GLU A 16 -26.93 5.70 8.76
CA GLU A 16 -27.33 6.24 7.46
C GLU A 16 -27.59 5.12 6.44
N PRO A 17 -28.68 5.24 5.64
CA PRO A 17 -28.92 4.33 4.53
C PRO A 17 -27.72 4.33 3.58
N GLY A 18 -27.21 3.13 3.24
CA GLY A 18 -26.07 2.97 2.35
C GLY A 18 -24.68 2.99 3.03
N PHE A 19 -24.55 3.26 4.33
CA PHE A 19 -23.26 3.18 5.03
C PHE A 19 -22.60 1.81 4.88
N ARG A 20 -23.36 0.72 5.02
CA ARG A 20 -22.86 -0.65 4.84
C ARG A 20 -22.31 -0.87 3.44
N ALA A 21 -23.03 -0.41 2.40
CA ALA A 21 -22.57 -0.57 1.02
C ALA A 21 -21.26 0.22 0.75
N ARG A 22 -21.18 1.47 1.23
CA ARG A 22 -19.94 2.28 1.14
C ARG A 22 -18.78 1.64 1.89
N ASN A 23 -19.03 1.08 3.06
CA ASN A 23 -18.02 0.39 3.85
C ASN A 23 -17.50 -0.87 3.14
N TRP A 24 -18.37 -1.70 2.55
CA TRP A 24 -17.98 -2.85 1.75
C TRP A 24 -17.23 -2.42 0.49
N LEU A 25 -17.71 -1.40 -0.21
CA LEU A 25 -17.00 -0.83 -1.37
C LEU A 25 -15.57 -0.42 -1.00
N ALA A 26 -15.40 0.25 0.13
CA ALA A 26 -14.08 0.68 0.60
C ALA A 26 -13.14 -0.51 0.87
N HIS A 27 -13.62 -1.57 1.53
CA HIS A 27 -12.81 -2.77 1.76
C HIS A 27 -12.42 -3.49 0.47
N ILE A 28 -13.41 -3.72 -0.42
CA ILE A 28 -13.19 -4.46 -1.68
C ILE A 28 -12.27 -3.66 -2.59
N ALA A 29 -12.53 -2.36 -2.78
CA ALA A 29 -11.71 -1.55 -3.66
C ALA A 29 -10.28 -1.38 -3.12
N LEU A 30 -10.08 -1.20 -1.81
CA LEU A 30 -8.75 -1.14 -1.22
C LEU A 30 -8.01 -2.50 -1.38
N PHE A 31 -8.70 -3.62 -1.20
CA PHE A 31 -8.13 -4.94 -1.45
C PHE A 31 -7.71 -5.10 -2.92
N VAL A 32 -8.58 -4.75 -3.87
CA VAL A 32 -8.31 -4.85 -5.31
C VAL A 32 -7.17 -3.94 -5.74
N LEU A 33 -7.06 -2.74 -5.15
CA LEU A 33 -5.95 -1.82 -5.44
C LEU A 33 -4.62 -2.31 -4.84
N ALA A 34 -4.65 -2.90 -3.66
CA ALA A 34 -3.44 -3.35 -2.97
C ALA A 34 -2.97 -4.76 -3.41
N ALA A 35 -3.91 -5.65 -3.74
CA ALA A 35 -3.65 -7.04 -4.12
C ALA A 35 -4.28 -7.41 -5.48
N GLY A 36 -4.35 -6.46 -6.42
CA GLY A 36 -4.97 -6.64 -7.73
C GLY A 36 -4.38 -7.78 -8.55
N ASP A 37 -3.10 -8.07 -8.37
CA ASP A 37 -2.45 -9.19 -9.02
C ASP A 37 -3.03 -10.54 -8.60
N SER A 38 -3.55 -10.67 -7.37
CA SER A 38 -4.24 -11.90 -6.95
C SER A 38 -5.49 -12.19 -7.80
N LEU A 39 -6.26 -11.15 -8.13
CA LEU A 39 -7.41 -11.28 -9.02
C LEU A 39 -6.97 -11.47 -10.47
N ARG A 40 -5.99 -10.71 -10.93
CA ARG A 40 -5.46 -10.84 -12.29
C ARG A 40 -4.91 -12.23 -12.54
N TYR A 41 -4.23 -12.84 -11.60
CA TYR A 41 -3.72 -14.20 -11.73
C TYR A 41 -4.81 -15.29 -11.63
N SER A 42 -5.93 -14.97 -10.96
CA SER A 42 -7.06 -15.91 -10.84
C SER A 42 -8.03 -15.84 -12.03
N ILE A 43 -8.46 -14.63 -12.43
CA ILE A 43 -9.55 -14.40 -13.40
C ILE A 43 -9.09 -13.73 -14.71
N GLY A 44 -7.78 -13.52 -14.86
CA GLY A 44 -7.18 -12.90 -16.03
C GLY A 44 -7.38 -11.40 -16.12
N TRP A 45 -6.84 -10.81 -17.19
CA TRP A 45 -6.87 -9.37 -17.42
C TRP A 45 -8.30 -8.83 -17.64
N TRP A 46 -9.13 -9.57 -18.37
CA TRP A 46 -10.51 -9.14 -18.67
C TRP A 46 -11.38 -9.16 -17.42
N GLY A 47 -11.32 -10.23 -16.63
CA GLY A 47 -12.06 -10.34 -15.36
C GLY A 47 -11.65 -9.25 -14.38
N TRP A 48 -10.36 -9.02 -14.23
CA TRP A 48 -9.83 -7.94 -13.39
C TRP A 48 -10.29 -6.56 -13.88
N GLY A 49 -10.28 -6.30 -15.21
CA GLY A 49 -10.77 -5.06 -15.81
C GLY A 49 -12.25 -4.80 -15.51
N VAL A 50 -13.11 -5.82 -15.63
CA VAL A 50 -14.54 -5.71 -15.29
C VAL A 50 -14.73 -5.35 -13.81
N VAL A 51 -13.97 -5.97 -12.91
CA VAL A 51 -14.01 -5.64 -11.47
C VAL A 51 -13.61 -4.18 -11.24
N LEU A 52 -12.52 -3.71 -11.87
CA LEU A 52 -12.07 -2.32 -11.73
C LEU A 52 -13.11 -1.31 -12.22
N VAL A 53 -13.69 -1.55 -13.39
CA VAL A 53 -14.73 -0.68 -13.97
C VAL A 53 -15.96 -0.65 -13.08
N GLY A 54 -16.39 -1.80 -12.55
CA GLY A 54 -17.49 -1.89 -11.60
C GLY A 54 -17.24 -1.09 -10.32
N LEU A 55 -16.05 -1.27 -9.70
CA LEU A 55 -15.66 -0.53 -8.51
C LEU A 55 -15.58 0.97 -8.76
N LEU A 56 -15.04 1.39 -9.91
CA LEU A 56 -14.99 2.79 -10.30
C LEU A 56 -16.40 3.37 -10.47
N GLY A 57 -17.30 2.65 -11.13
CA GLY A 57 -18.70 3.05 -11.30
C GLY A 57 -19.42 3.25 -9.95
N PHE A 58 -19.28 2.30 -9.02
CA PHE A 58 -19.83 2.46 -7.66
C PHE A 58 -19.18 3.62 -6.89
N THR A 59 -17.89 3.82 -7.04
CA THR A 59 -17.17 4.94 -6.40
C THR A 59 -17.71 6.28 -6.91
N ILE A 60 -17.87 6.42 -8.22
CA ILE A 60 -18.44 7.63 -8.86
C ILE A 60 -19.89 7.83 -8.36
N TYR A 61 -20.70 6.78 -8.33
CA TYR A 61 -22.09 6.85 -7.87
C TYR A 61 -22.20 7.40 -6.45
N PHE A 62 -21.40 6.87 -5.51
CA PHE A 62 -21.42 7.36 -4.13
C PHE A 62 -20.75 8.74 -4.00
N PHE A 63 -19.69 9.02 -4.76
CA PHE A 63 -19.01 10.30 -4.72
C PHE A 63 -19.90 11.47 -5.16
N ILE A 64 -20.71 11.28 -6.21
CA ILE A 64 -21.63 12.32 -6.70
C ILE A 64 -22.68 12.68 -5.63
N ARG A 65 -23.04 11.74 -4.76
CA ARG A 65 -24.01 11.95 -3.66
C ARG A 65 -23.45 12.73 -2.46
N GLU A 66 -22.12 12.87 -2.35
CA GLU A 66 -21.42 13.49 -1.20
C GLU A 66 -21.07 14.98 -1.44
N GLU A 67 -21.84 15.69 -2.28
CA GLU A 67 -21.59 17.11 -2.61
C GLU A 67 -20.19 17.38 -3.21
N PRO A 68 -19.89 16.89 -4.40
CA PRO A 68 -18.54 16.93 -5.01
C PRO A 68 -17.98 18.34 -5.17
N LYS A 69 -18.81 19.37 -5.33
CA LYS A 69 -18.38 20.77 -5.45
C LYS A 69 -17.64 21.28 -4.22
N ARG A 70 -18.02 20.83 -3.03
CA ARG A 70 -17.35 21.19 -1.77
C ARG A 70 -16.01 20.50 -1.66
N ILE A 71 -15.92 19.27 -2.13
CA ILE A 71 -14.72 18.43 -2.08
C ILE A 71 -13.66 18.95 -3.03
N ILE A 72 -14.04 19.25 -4.28
CA ILE A 72 -13.13 19.76 -5.32
C ILE A 72 -12.43 21.05 -4.87
N LYS A 73 -13.13 21.92 -4.14
CA LYS A 73 -12.54 23.15 -3.59
C LYS A 73 -11.45 22.93 -2.54
N GLN A 74 -11.36 21.73 -1.99
CA GLN A 74 -10.40 21.38 -0.93
C GLN A 74 -9.23 20.53 -1.44
N VAL A 75 -9.22 20.19 -2.73
CA VAL A 75 -8.11 19.46 -3.36
C VAL A 75 -6.86 20.36 -3.31
N PRO A 76 -5.74 19.89 -2.73
CA PRO A 76 -4.50 20.66 -2.71
C PRO A 76 -4.05 20.97 -4.14
N TRP A 77 -3.65 22.21 -4.38
CA TRP A 77 -3.24 22.66 -5.71
C TRP A 77 -2.08 21.80 -6.31
N PRO A 78 -1.07 21.32 -5.54
CA PRO A 78 -0.04 20.45 -6.11
C PRO A 78 -0.60 19.13 -6.65
N LEU A 79 -1.63 18.56 -5.99
CA LEU A 79 -2.32 17.37 -6.48
C LEU A 79 -3.10 17.68 -7.76
N ALA A 80 -3.82 18.79 -7.81
CA ALA A 80 -4.53 19.22 -9.02
C ALA A 80 -3.56 19.41 -10.20
N PHE A 81 -2.41 20.05 -9.97
CA PHE A 81 -1.37 20.23 -10.98
C PHE A 81 -0.81 18.89 -11.48
N LEU A 82 -0.51 17.96 -10.57
CA LEU A 82 -0.04 16.62 -10.94
C LEU A 82 -1.06 15.88 -11.82
N LEU A 83 -2.35 15.93 -11.44
CA LEU A 83 -3.44 15.30 -12.19
C LEU A 83 -3.66 15.93 -13.56
N LEU A 84 -3.34 17.21 -13.74
CA LEU A 84 -3.36 17.88 -15.05
C LEU A 84 -2.11 17.58 -15.88
N LEU A 85 -0.95 17.47 -15.24
CA LEU A 85 0.31 17.17 -15.92
C LEU A 85 0.31 15.76 -16.56
N MET A 86 -0.33 14.80 -15.93
CA MET A 86 -0.36 13.40 -16.41
C MET A 86 -0.96 13.26 -17.81
N PRO A 87 -2.18 13.74 -18.14
CA PRO A 87 -2.69 13.65 -19.50
C PRO A 87 -1.87 14.48 -20.49
N VAL A 88 -1.29 15.60 -20.06
CA VAL A 88 -0.38 16.38 -20.91
C VAL A 88 0.86 15.56 -21.29
N SER A 89 1.35 14.71 -20.39
CA SER A 89 2.51 13.85 -20.68
C SER A 89 2.25 12.84 -21.82
N VAL A 90 1.00 12.52 -22.13
CA VAL A 90 0.65 11.64 -23.26
C VAL A 90 1.11 12.23 -24.59
N ILE A 91 1.09 13.57 -24.73
CA ILE A 91 1.40 14.27 -25.99
C ILE A 91 2.86 14.06 -26.40
N TYR A 92 3.80 14.04 -25.43
CA TYR A 92 5.23 13.92 -25.69
C TYR A 92 5.82 12.54 -25.33
N SER A 93 4.97 11.60 -24.91
CA SER A 93 5.40 10.24 -24.58
C SER A 93 5.68 9.43 -25.85
N ASN A 94 6.78 8.68 -25.86
CA ASN A 94 7.05 7.67 -26.89
C ASN A 94 6.10 6.46 -26.82
N TYR A 95 5.36 6.31 -25.70
CA TYR A 95 4.43 5.21 -25.43
C TYR A 95 3.04 5.75 -25.09
N GLN A 96 2.46 6.54 -26.00
CA GLN A 96 1.24 7.31 -25.75
C GLN A 96 0.08 6.49 -25.18
N MET A 97 -0.18 5.29 -25.73
CA MET A 97 -1.25 4.42 -25.26
C MET A 97 -1.03 3.98 -23.79
N PHE A 98 0.18 3.53 -23.46
CA PHE A 98 0.50 3.10 -22.09
C PHE A 98 0.47 4.28 -21.11
N THR A 99 0.95 5.45 -21.54
CA THR A 99 0.89 6.68 -20.74
C THR A 99 -0.55 7.13 -20.49
N ALA A 100 -1.43 7.02 -21.48
CA ALA A 100 -2.86 7.33 -21.34
C ALA A 100 -3.54 6.37 -20.34
N ILE A 101 -3.26 5.08 -20.45
CA ILE A 101 -3.77 4.07 -19.51
C ILE A 101 -3.27 4.36 -18.08
N ALA A 102 -2.00 4.70 -17.91
CA ALA A 102 -1.42 5.04 -16.61
C ALA A 102 -2.04 6.32 -16.04
N ALA A 103 -2.26 7.36 -16.85
CA ALA A 103 -2.94 8.59 -16.43
C ALA A 103 -4.37 8.32 -15.98
N PHE A 104 -5.11 7.50 -16.74
CA PHE A 104 -6.46 7.08 -16.36
C PHE A 104 -6.48 6.29 -15.04
N ALA A 105 -5.58 5.33 -14.88
CA ALA A 105 -5.45 4.56 -13.65
C ALA A 105 -5.14 5.46 -12.43
N GLN A 106 -4.28 6.47 -12.61
CA GLN A 106 -3.98 7.43 -11.57
C GLN A 106 -5.20 8.30 -11.20
N TRP A 107 -5.99 8.71 -12.17
CA TRP A 107 -7.23 9.45 -11.91
C TRP A 107 -8.25 8.60 -11.16
N ALA A 108 -8.41 7.34 -11.56
CA ALA A 108 -9.31 6.39 -10.90
C ALA A 108 -8.89 6.14 -9.42
N THR A 109 -7.60 5.91 -9.17
CA THR A 109 -7.07 5.72 -7.82
C THR A 109 -7.20 6.98 -6.97
N THR A 110 -6.98 8.16 -7.56
CA THR A 110 -7.17 9.45 -6.87
C THR A 110 -8.63 9.70 -6.51
N LEU A 111 -9.55 9.41 -7.43
CA LEU A 111 -11.00 9.52 -7.16
C LEU A 111 -11.41 8.60 -6.00
N PHE A 112 -10.88 7.37 -5.99
CA PHE A 112 -11.12 6.45 -4.90
C PHE A 112 -10.53 6.96 -3.57
N ALA A 113 -9.32 7.51 -3.57
CA ALA A 113 -8.71 8.10 -2.38
C ALA A 113 -9.52 9.30 -1.84
N LEU A 114 -10.01 10.15 -2.74
CA LEU A 114 -10.92 11.25 -2.39
C LEU A 114 -12.24 10.73 -1.79
N PHE A 115 -12.84 9.71 -2.38
CA PHE A 115 -14.02 9.05 -1.85
C PHE A 115 -13.80 8.56 -0.42
N LEU A 116 -12.69 7.87 -0.17
CA LEU A 116 -12.33 7.40 1.18
C LEU A 116 -12.18 8.56 2.17
N ALA A 117 -11.44 9.60 1.77
CA ALA A 117 -11.14 10.75 2.64
C ALA A 117 -12.39 11.54 3.04
N VAL A 118 -13.39 11.59 2.16
CA VAL A 118 -14.63 12.33 2.39
C VAL A 118 -15.66 11.51 3.16
N THR A 119 -15.74 10.21 2.81
CA THR A 119 -16.80 9.33 3.32
C THR A 119 -16.51 8.83 4.74
N PHE A 120 -15.24 8.66 5.11
CA PHE A 120 -14.90 8.00 6.38
C PHE A 120 -14.07 8.87 7.31
N SER A 121 -14.31 8.74 8.62
CA SER A 121 -13.43 9.33 9.64
C SER A 121 -12.08 8.62 9.67
N TRP A 122 -11.03 9.31 10.14
CA TRP A 122 -9.68 8.75 10.30
C TRP A 122 -9.66 7.41 11.05
N ARG A 123 -10.39 7.32 12.17
CA ARG A 123 -10.46 6.08 12.95
C ARG A 123 -11.11 4.94 12.19
N HIS A 124 -12.09 5.25 11.33
CA HIS A 124 -12.74 4.24 10.51
C HIS A 124 -11.84 3.80 9.36
N LEU A 125 -11.13 4.74 8.71
CA LEU A 125 -10.12 4.44 7.69
C LEU A 125 -9.03 3.53 8.24
N LEU A 126 -8.49 3.83 9.43
CA LEU A 126 -7.49 2.99 10.09
C LEU A 126 -7.99 1.55 10.23
N ARG A 127 -9.26 1.37 10.61
CA ARG A 127 -9.89 0.05 10.74
C ARG A 127 -10.05 -0.66 9.39
N ILE A 128 -10.49 0.07 8.34
CA ILE A 128 -10.59 -0.48 6.98
C ILE A 128 -9.22 -0.96 6.50
N PHE A 129 -8.19 -0.12 6.61
CA PHE A 129 -6.82 -0.47 6.24
C PHE A 129 -6.31 -1.68 7.04
N GLY A 130 -6.50 -1.67 8.36
CA GLY A 130 -6.11 -2.78 9.22
C GLY A 130 -6.77 -4.10 8.80
N ASN A 131 -8.09 -4.10 8.52
CA ASN A 131 -8.79 -5.30 8.09
C ASN A 131 -8.30 -5.82 6.74
N VAL A 132 -8.13 -4.93 5.75
CA VAL A 132 -7.66 -5.31 4.41
C VAL A 132 -6.24 -5.87 4.46
N LEU A 133 -5.34 -5.21 5.21
CA LEU A 133 -3.97 -5.69 5.37
C LEU A 133 -3.89 -7.04 6.09
N ARG A 134 -4.74 -7.28 7.11
CA ARG A 134 -4.87 -8.61 7.75
C ARG A 134 -5.23 -9.68 6.74
N VAL A 135 -6.22 -9.40 5.90
CA VAL A 135 -6.65 -10.36 4.87
C VAL A 135 -5.53 -10.62 3.87
N ILE A 136 -4.87 -9.58 3.36
CA ILE A 136 -3.80 -9.73 2.37
C ILE A 136 -2.60 -10.49 2.96
N LEU A 137 -2.12 -10.09 4.13
CA LEU A 137 -0.95 -10.71 4.74
C LEU A 137 -1.24 -12.14 5.24
N GLY A 138 -2.41 -12.36 5.84
CA GLY A 138 -2.84 -13.69 6.26
C GLY A 138 -3.03 -14.64 5.08
N ALA A 139 -3.73 -14.20 4.03
CA ALA A 139 -3.90 -14.99 2.82
C ALA A 139 -2.56 -15.25 2.11
N SER A 140 -1.63 -14.29 2.13
CA SER A 140 -0.28 -14.48 1.59
C SER A 140 0.49 -15.57 2.35
N LEU A 141 0.41 -15.57 3.69
CA LEU A 141 1.05 -16.62 4.49
C LEU A 141 0.49 -18.01 4.19
N VAL A 142 -0.85 -18.12 4.13
CA VAL A 142 -1.53 -19.38 3.80
C VAL A 142 -1.18 -19.84 2.38
N PHE A 143 -1.16 -18.92 1.43
CA PHE A 143 -0.83 -19.21 0.04
C PHE A 143 0.60 -19.72 -0.13
N GLU A 144 1.58 -19.06 0.49
CA GLU A 144 2.98 -19.50 0.50
C GLU A 144 3.15 -20.85 1.20
N PHE A 145 2.41 -21.08 2.30
CA PHE A 145 2.42 -22.38 2.98
C PHE A 145 1.86 -23.49 2.06
N ILE A 146 0.76 -23.23 1.36
CA ILE A 146 0.19 -24.19 0.38
C ILE A 146 1.20 -24.48 -0.72
N ALA A 147 1.85 -23.45 -1.28
CA ALA A 147 2.83 -23.62 -2.34
C ALA A 147 4.04 -24.45 -1.87
N ALA A 148 4.59 -24.16 -0.69
CA ALA A 148 5.80 -24.79 -0.19
C ALA A 148 5.56 -26.20 0.41
N ALA A 149 4.47 -26.39 1.18
CA ALA A 149 4.22 -27.62 1.91
C ALA A 149 3.39 -28.65 1.12
N ILE A 150 2.40 -28.18 0.36
CA ILE A 150 1.42 -29.04 -0.34
C ILE A 150 1.82 -29.23 -1.79
N VAL A 151 1.96 -28.13 -2.56
CA VAL A 151 2.33 -28.17 -3.98
C VAL A 151 3.82 -28.53 -4.15
N ARG A 152 4.65 -28.11 -3.20
CA ARG A 152 6.11 -28.31 -3.17
C ARG A 152 6.80 -27.77 -4.42
N GLY A 153 6.35 -26.62 -4.90
CA GLY A 153 6.88 -25.98 -6.08
C GLY A 153 6.17 -24.66 -6.43
N PRO A 154 6.58 -24.06 -7.54
CA PRO A 154 6.02 -22.81 -8.00
C PRO A 154 4.57 -22.99 -8.49
N ILE A 155 3.74 -21.97 -8.24
CA ILE A 155 2.37 -21.90 -8.75
C ILE A 155 2.31 -20.85 -9.86
N ALA A 156 1.85 -21.27 -11.04
CA ALA A 156 1.61 -20.38 -12.17
C ALA A 156 0.25 -19.64 -12.04
N PRO A 157 0.05 -18.51 -12.74
CA PRO A 157 -1.27 -17.89 -12.88
C PRO A 157 -2.27 -18.85 -13.52
N ILE A 158 -3.50 -18.92 -12.98
CA ILE A 158 -4.51 -19.91 -13.37
C ILE A 158 -4.90 -19.81 -14.86
N PHE A 159 -4.87 -18.59 -15.44
CA PHE A 159 -5.26 -18.36 -16.82
C PHE A 159 -4.15 -18.55 -17.85
N LYS A 160 -2.92 -18.86 -17.43
CA LYS A 160 -1.80 -19.12 -18.35
C LYS A 160 -1.51 -20.61 -18.41
N ASN A 161 -1.89 -21.22 -19.49
CA ASN A 161 -1.35 -22.53 -19.86
C ASN A 161 0.06 -22.32 -20.40
N TYR A 162 1.05 -22.72 -19.66
CA TYR A 162 2.42 -22.81 -20.16
C TYR A 162 2.56 -24.12 -20.93
N GLU A 163 2.20 -24.09 -22.22
CA GLU A 163 2.40 -25.20 -23.13
C GLU A 163 3.83 -25.07 -23.68
N GLY A 164 4.69 -26.02 -23.34
CA GLY A 164 6.05 -26.10 -23.86
C GLY A 164 7.01 -26.87 -22.95
N ASP A 165 8.07 -27.41 -23.54
CA ASP A 165 9.08 -28.23 -22.85
C ASP A 165 9.99 -27.41 -21.91
N THR A 166 9.96 -26.09 -21.99
CA THR A 166 10.77 -25.22 -21.14
C THR A 166 9.91 -24.52 -20.09
N PRO A 167 10.22 -24.70 -18.79
CA PRO A 167 9.51 -24.01 -17.72
C PRO A 167 9.64 -22.50 -17.92
N PRO A 168 8.57 -21.72 -17.64
CA PRO A 168 8.63 -20.26 -17.76
C PRO A 168 9.68 -19.69 -16.83
N ALA A 169 10.25 -18.53 -17.21
CA ALA A 169 11.17 -17.82 -16.33
C ALA A 169 10.54 -17.56 -14.97
N SER A 170 11.32 -17.63 -13.92
CA SER A 170 10.87 -17.53 -12.52
C SER A 170 10.02 -16.26 -12.21
N ALA A 171 10.16 -15.21 -13.01
CA ALA A 171 9.38 -13.99 -12.90
C ALA A 171 7.90 -14.13 -13.31
N PHE A 172 7.53 -15.19 -14.02
CA PHE A 172 6.16 -15.40 -14.50
C PHE A 172 5.30 -16.27 -13.59
N TYR A 173 5.88 -16.83 -12.55
CA TYR A 173 5.10 -17.57 -11.53
C TYR A 173 4.38 -16.61 -10.58
N TRP A 174 3.21 -17.01 -10.11
CA TRP A 174 2.47 -16.30 -9.06
C TRP A 174 3.23 -16.36 -7.72
N THR A 175 3.65 -17.58 -7.32
CA THR A 175 4.63 -17.77 -6.25
C THR A 175 5.60 -18.87 -6.62
N ARG A 176 6.79 -18.84 -6.02
CA ARG A 176 7.85 -19.82 -6.23
C ARG A 176 7.86 -20.94 -5.19
N GLY A 177 7.07 -20.82 -4.11
CA GLY A 177 6.99 -21.81 -3.05
C GLY A 177 8.20 -21.84 -2.10
N HIS A 178 8.92 -20.74 -1.95
CA HIS A 178 10.18 -20.64 -1.19
C HIS A 178 10.03 -20.37 0.31
N LEU A 179 8.89 -20.62 0.90
CA LEU A 179 8.65 -20.32 2.32
C LEU A 179 9.68 -20.98 3.25
N PHE A 180 10.12 -22.21 2.94
CA PHE A 180 11.05 -22.98 3.78
C PHE A 180 12.49 -22.98 3.27
N ASP A 181 12.74 -22.53 2.04
CA ASP A 181 14.06 -22.56 1.41
C ASP A 181 14.92 -21.35 1.77
N GLY A 182 14.37 -20.45 2.55
CA GLY A 182 15.07 -19.22 2.92
C GLY A 182 15.26 -18.23 1.78
N GLU A 183 14.54 -18.35 0.66
CA GLU A 183 14.48 -17.39 -0.43
C GLU A 183 13.30 -16.43 -0.32
N ARG A 184 13.13 -15.54 -1.32
CA ARG A 184 12.11 -14.49 -1.31
C ARG A 184 10.73 -15.06 -1.57
N ILE A 185 9.77 -14.78 -0.69
CA ILE A 185 8.34 -15.08 -0.89
C ILE A 185 7.62 -13.92 -1.61
N GLN A 186 6.52 -14.22 -2.29
CA GLN A 186 5.77 -13.29 -3.15
C GLN A 186 4.34 -13.04 -2.65
N GLY A 187 3.79 -13.99 -1.88
CA GLY A 187 2.42 -13.95 -1.40
C GLY A 187 1.37 -13.93 -2.52
N ILE A 188 0.12 -13.68 -2.14
CA ILE A 188 -0.97 -13.56 -3.13
C ILE A 188 -0.78 -12.39 -4.10
N VAL A 189 0.03 -11.41 -3.74
CA VAL A 189 0.32 -10.22 -4.57
C VAL A 189 1.34 -10.51 -5.68
N GLY A 190 1.94 -11.70 -5.71
CA GLY A 190 2.83 -12.14 -6.79
C GLY A 190 4.13 -11.34 -6.93
N ASN A 191 4.47 -10.50 -5.96
CA ASN A 191 5.67 -9.66 -5.99
C ASN A 191 6.22 -9.44 -4.58
N SER A 192 7.45 -9.85 -4.33
CA SER A 192 8.10 -9.76 -3.02
C SER A 192 8.26 -8.31 -2.53
N ASN A 193 8.53 -7.36 -3.42
CA ASN A 193 8.68 -5.96 -3.03
C ASN A 193 7.33 -5.35 -2.64
N LEU A 194 6.27 -5.67 -3.37
CA LEU A 194 4.92 -5.23 -3.05
C LEU A 194 4.45 -5.85 -1.73
N LEU A 195 4.69 -7.15 -1.51
CA LEU A 195 4.41 -7.83 -0.24
C LEU A 195 5.12 -7.14 0.92
N ALA A 196 6.42 -6.84 0.76
CA ALA A 196 7.21 -6.12 1.76
C ALA A 196 6.62 -4.74 2.08
N TYR A 197 6.23 -3.99 1.04
CA TYR A 197 5.62 -2.67 1.19
C TYR A 197 4.29 -2.74 1.96
N LEU A 198 3.42 -3.68 1.62
CA LEU A 198 2.17 -3.92 2.33
C LEU A 198 2.40 -4.38 3.77
N ALA A 199 3.45 -5.18 4.00
CA ALA A 199 3.86 -5.59 5.34
C ALA A 199 4.35 -4.40 6.18
N LEU A 200 5.16 -3.50 5.62
CA LEU A 200 5.60 -2.27 6.30
C LEU A 200 4.41 -1.35 6.63
N LEU A 201 3.48 -1.19 5.68
CA LEU A 201 2.24 -0.46 5.92
C LEU A 201 1.42 -1.13 7.03
N GLY A 202 1.35 -2.48 7.03
CA GLY A 202 0.72 -3.27 8.09
C GLY A 202 1.35 -3.03 9.46
N ILE A 203 2.67 -3.08 9.57
CA ILE A 203 3.40 -2.78 10.80
C ILE A 203 2.98 -1.40 11.34
N THR A 204 2.96 -0.39 10.48
CA THR A 204 2.60 0.99 10.86
C THR A 204 1.14 1.07 11.33
N VAL A 205 0.21 0.52 10.54
CA VAL A 205 -1.22 0.54 10.84
C VAL A 205 -1.54 -0.22 12.13
N PHE A 206 -0.97 -1.42 12.32
CA PHE A 206 -1.22 -2.23 13.51
C PHE A 206 -0.59 -1.65 14.77
N ALA A 207 0.58 -0.98 14.65
CA ALA A 207 1.16 -0.22 15.77
C ALA A 207 0.23 0.90 16.22
N ILE A 208 -0.32 1.68 15.29
CA ILE A 208 -1.28 2.74 15.59
C ILE A 208 -2.58 2.14 16.17
N GLU A 209 -3.11 1.07 15.57
CA GLU A 209 -4.31 0.40 16.08
C GLU A 209 -4.12 -0.13 17.52
N PHE A 210 -2.94 -0.62 17.83
CA PHE A 210 -2.65 -1.14 19.16
C PHE A 210 -2.87 -0.09 20.26
N VAL A 211 -2.60 1.18 19.93
CA VAL A 211 -2.76 2.31 20.86
C VAL A 211 -4.17 2.90 20.81
N VAL A 212 -4.74 3.09 19.60
CA VAL A 212 -5.91 3.99 19.40
C VAL A 212 -7.21 3.23 19.15
N SER A 213 -7.16 1.95 18.77
CA SER A 213 -8.33 1.20 18.30
C SER A 213 -9.01 0.40 19.38
N SER A 214 -10.31 0.11 19.16
CA SER A 214 -11.11 -0.85 19.92
C SER A 214 -10.91 -2.30 19.46
N THR A 215 -10.06 -2.56 18.48
CA THR A 215 -9.73 -3.91 17.99
C THR A 215 -9.12 -4.73 19.14
N PRO A 216 -9.49 -6.01 19.30
CA PRO A 216 -8.91 -6.87 20.32
C PRO A 216 -7.38 -6.89 20.25
N LYS A 217 -6.70 -6.68 21.37
CA LYS A 217 -5.23 -6.55 21.42
C LYS A 217 -4.50 -7.78 20.88
N TRP A 218 -5.03 -8.98 21.15
CA TRP A 218 -4.44 -10.21 20.63
C TRP A 218 -4.47 -10.26 19.09
N LEU A 219 -5.58 -9.80 18.45
CA LEU A 219 -5.71 -9.77 17.00
C LEU A 219 -4.74 -8.75 16.38
N THR A 220 -4.60 -7.59 17.00
CA THR A 220 -3.64 -6.57 16.54
C THR A 220 -2.21 -7.07 16.73
N ALA A 221 -1.88 -7.71 17.85
CA ALA A 221 -0.55 -8.25 18.12
C ALA A 221 -0.17 -9.37 17.12
N THR A 222 -1.07 -10.33 16.89
CA THR A 222 -0.82 -11.40 15.88
C THR A 222 -0.67 -10.84 14.48
N SER A 223 -1.48 -9.84 14.10
CA SER A 223 -1.37 -9.17 12.81
C SER A 223 -0.03 -8.43 12.67
N PHE A 224 0.42 -7.77 13.72
CA PHE A 224 1.71 -7.08 13.77
C PHE A 224 2.88 -8.05 13.61
N VAL A 225 2.86 -9.18 14.32
CA VAL A 225 3.88 -10.24 14.20
C VAL A 225 3.87 -10.84 12.78
N THR A 226 2.69 -11.11 12.23
CA THR A 226 2.56 -11.59 10.84
C THR A 226 3.16 -10.58 9.85
N ALA A 227 2.91 -9.29 10.03
CA ALA A 227 3.45 -8.25 9.16
C ALA A 227 5.00 -8.19 9.23
N ILE A 228 5.58 -8.30 10.44
CA ILE A 228 7.04 -8.39 10.61
C ILE A 228 7.59 -9.64 9.91
N GLY A 229 6.95 -10.79 10.09
CA GLY A 229 7.35 -12.04 9.43
C GLY A 229 7.31 -11.92 7.90
N MET A 230 6.24 -11.32 7.33
CA MET A 230 6.11 -11.10 5.88
C MET A 230 7.18 -10.14 5.35
N LEU A 231 7.50 -9.07 6.07
CA LEU A 231 8.57 -8.15 5.71
C LEU A 231 9.92 -8.87 5.67
N TRP A 232 10.22 -9.67 6.68
CA TRP A 232 11.46 -10.44 6.78
C TRP A 232 11.58 -11.46 5.65
N LEU A 233 10.54 -12.27 5.43
CA LEU A 233 10.52 -13.35 4.43
C LEU A 233 10.51 -12.82 2.99
N SER A 234 10.02 -11.61 2.75
CA SER A 234 10.04 -10.97 1.43
C SER A 234 11.45 -10.62 0.95
N LYS A 235 12.41 -10.46 1.87
CA LYS A 235 13.82 -10.10 1.61
C LYS A 235 13.97 -8.89 0.67
N SER A 236 13.12 -7.89 0.82
CA SER A 236 13.19 -6.65 0.06
C SER A 236 14.12 -5.66 0.73
N ALA A 237 15.34 -5.53 0.21
CA ALA A 237 16.33 -4.60 0.75
C ALA A 237 15.82 -3.15 0.79
N GLY A 238 15.21 -2.68 -0.32
CA GLY A 238 14.69 -1.30 -0.40
C GLY A 238 13.61 -1.01 0.65
N VAL A 239 12.68 -1.95 0.86
CA VAL A 239 11.64 -1.79 1.89
C VAL A 239 12.23 -1.99 3.29
N GLY A 240 13.26 -2.84 3.46
CA GLY A 240 13.99 -2.96 4.71
C GLY A 240 14.60 -1.62 5.15
N PHE A 241 15.24 -0.88 4.25
CA PHE A 241 15.72 0.47 4.54
C PHE A 241 14.58 1.43 4.90
N ALA A 242 13.47 1.38 4.15
CA ALA A 242 12.29 2.19 4.49
C ALA A 242 11.73 1.85 5.88
N ALA A 243 11.74 0.57 6.27
CA ALA A 243 11.31 0.13 7.59
C ALA A 243 12.20 0.70 8.70
N ILE A 244 13.53 0.71 8.50
CA ILE A 244 14.47 1.35 9.43
C ILE A 244 14.15 2.85 9.56
N ALA A 245 13.98 3.55 8.42
CA ALA A 245 13.65 4.97 8.42
C ALA A 245 12.34 5.28 9.15
N VAL A 246 11.28 4.49 8.91
CA VAL A 246 10.00 4.59 9.61
C VAL A 246 10.17 4.32 11.11
N GLY A 247 10.96 3.30 11.48
CA GLY A 247 11.26 2.99 12.88
C GLY A 247 11.97 4.13 13.59
N VAL A 248 13.00 4.69 12.97
CA VAL A 248 13.72 5.87 13.49
C VAL A 248 12.77 7.06 13.64
N ALA A 249 11.95 7.35 12.63
CA ALA A 249 10.97 8.44 12.71
C ALA A 249 9.96 8.24 13.85
N ALA A 250 9.48 7.01 14.06
CA ALA A 250 8.58 6.68 15.16
C ALA A 250 9.26 6.87 16.52
N ILE A 251 10.50 6.39 16.69
CA ILE A 251 11.28 6.57 17.93
C ILE A 251 11.51 8.06 18.20
N VAL A 252 11.92 8.82 17.18
CA VAL A 252 12.10 10.29 17.32
C VAL A 252 10.80 10.96 17.72
N ALA A 253 9.67 10.59 17.11
CA ALA A 253 8.37 11.13 17.46
C ALA A 253 8.01 10.89 18.93
N LEU A 254 8.28 9.69 19.45
CA LEU A 254 8.07 9.34 20.87
C LEU A 254 9.01 10.13 21.79
N ILE A 255 10.29 10.30 21.43
CA ILE A 255 11.26 11.06 22.22
C ILE A 255 10.88 12.54 22.34
N VAL A 256 10.34 13.14 21.27
CA VAL A 256 9.97 14.57 21.26
C VAL A 256 8.57 14.82 21.79
N GLU A 257 7.78 13.79 22.04
CA GLU A 257 6.46 13.93 22.64
C GLU A 257 6.59 14.57 24.04
N GLY A 258 5.81 15.62 24.30
CA GLY A 258 5.83 16.35 25.56
C GLY A 258 7.07 17.26 25.78
N LYS A 259 8.00 17.38 24.82
CA LYS A 259 9.16 18.28 24.90
C LYS A 259 8.81 19.69 24.44
N ASP A 260 9.56 20.68 24.99
CA ASP A 260 9.45 22.06 24.58
C ASP A 260 9.77 22.25 23.09
N ARG A 261 9.21 23.33 22.50
CA ARG A 261 9.34 23.61 21.07
C ARG A 261 10.80 23.72 20.63
N ASP A 262 11.65 24.37 21.42
CA ASP A 262 13.06 24.60 21.07
C ASP A 262 13.87 23.30 21.11
N LEU A 263 13.63 22.45 22.11
CA LEU A 263 14.27 21.15 22.20
C LEU A 263 13.83 20.22 21.05
N ARG A 264 12.54 20.26 20.70
CA ARG A 264 11.98 19.54 19.55
C ARG A 264 12.65 19.95 18.25
N HIS A 265 12.78 21.26 17.98
CA HIS A 265 13.45 21.77 16.79
C HIS A 265 14.94 21.41 16.76
N ARG A 266 15.61 21.36 17.91
CA ARG A 266 17.01 20.93 18.02
C ARG A 266 17.17 19.46 17.68
N ILE A 267 16.32 18.59 18.23
CA ILE A 267 16.33 17.14 17.93
C ILE A 267 16.08 16.91 16.43
N TYR A 268 15.07 17.52 15.84
CA TYR A 268 14.82 17.39 14.41
C TYR A 268 16.00 17.86 13.54
N ARG A 269 16.67 18.96 13.90
CA ARG A 269 17.87 19.41 13.18
C ARG A 269 18.97 18.34 13.19
N TRP A 270 19.24 17.74 14.32
CA TRP A 270 20.26 16.69 14.43
C TRP A 270 19.87 15.42 13.65
N VAL A 271 18.61 15.04 13.69
CA VAL A 271 18.08 13.90 12.91
C VAL A 271 18.25 14.15 11.40
N TRP A 272 17.89 15.35 10.92
CA TRP A 272 18.08 15.71 9.51
C TRP A 272 19.55 15.81 9.12
N ALA A 273 20.40 16.36 9.97
CA ALA A 273 21.84 16.41 9.73
C ALA A 273 22.45 14.99 9.66
N GLY A 274 22.06 14.10 10.58
CA GLY A 274 22.48 12.70 10.54
C GLY A 274 21.97 11.97 9.29
N ALA A 275 20.71 12.15 8.91
CA ALA A 275 20.16 11.56 7.70
C ALA A 275 20.88 12.07 6.44
N GLY A 276 21.17 13.38 6.38
CA GLY A 276 21.94 13.98 5.30
C GLY A 276 23.38 13.41 5.21
N LEU A 277 24.04 13.22 6.35
CA LEU A 277 25.36 12.61 6.41
C LEU A 277 25.34 11.15 5.89
N VAL A 278 24.38 10.34 6.36
CA VAL A 278 24.22 8.96 5.90
C VAL A 278 23.95 8.91 4.40
N ALA A 279 23.04 9.76 3.90
CA ALA A 279 22.77 9.85 2.46
C ALA A 279 24.02 10.24 1.65
N SER A 280 24.82 11.19 2.15
CA SER A 280 26.08 11.60 1.51
C SER A 280 27.10 10.47 1.47
N VAL A 281 27.25 9.72 2.57
CA VAL A 281 28.15 8.55 2.62
C VAL A 281 27.69 7.47 1.64
N VAL A 282 26.39 7.15 1.60
CA VAL A 282 25.82 6.17 0.66
C VAL A 282 26.03 6.60 -0.79
N LEU A 283 25.92 7.90 -1.10
CA LEU A 283 26.16 8.41 -2.45
C LEU A 283 27.64 8.38 -2.84
N LEU A 284 28.53 8.72 -1.92
CA LEU A 284 29.99 8.70 -2.14
C LEU A 284 30.50 7.27 -2.36
N PHE A 285 30.03 6.34 -1.57
CA PHE A 285 30.43 4.92 -1.60
C PHE A 285 29.37 4.03 -2.26
N ARG A 286 28.65 4.58 -3.24
CA ARG A 286 27.53 3.86 -3.88
C ARG A 286 27.93 2.52 -4.50
N ALA A 287 29.12 2.44 -5.10
CA ALA A 287 29.62 1.23 -5.76
C ALA A 287 29.82 0.10 -4.74
N GLU A 288 30.47 0.41 -3.62
CA GLU A 288 30.73 -0.52 -2.52
C GLU A 288 29.43 -0.94 -1.82
N VAL A 289 28.51 0.01 -1.63
CA VAL A 289 27.18 -0.27 -1.06
C VAL A 289 26.40 -1.20 -1.98
N PHE A 290 26.37 -0.96 -3.30
CA PHE A 290 25.68 -1.84 -4.24
C PHE A 290 26.35 -3.22 -4.33
N ALA A 291 27.69 -3.30 -4.33
CA ALA A 291 28.41 -4.56 -4.30
C ALA A 291 28.10 -5.38 -3.04
N PHE A 292 28.02 -4.74 -1.87
CA PHE A 292 27.65 -5.39 -0.61
C PHE A 292 26.25 -6.02 -0.66
N PHE A 293 25.30 -5.41 -1.40
CA PHE A 293 23.95 -5.96 -1.59
C PHE A 293 23.83 -6.89 -2.81
N GLY A 294 24.96 -7.31 -3.43
CA GLY A 294 24.96 -8.20 -4.58
C GLY A 294 24.29 -7.61 -5.84
N LYS A 295 24.30 -6.28 -5.97
CA LYS A 295 23.79 -5.56 -7.14
C LYS A 295 24.98 -4.88 -7.83
N THR A 296 25.59 -5.62 -8.73
CA THR A 296 26.61 -5.11 -9.67
C THR A 296 25.94 -4.61 -10.94
#